data_8dc3f56ff136c1f222093410c7462fee
#
_entry.id   8dc3f56ff136c1f222093410c7462fee
#
_cell.length_a   1.000
_cell.length_b   1.000
_cell.length_c   1.000
_cell.angle_alpha   90.00
_cell.angle_beta   90.00
_cell.angle_gamma   90.00
#
_symmetry.space_group_name_H-M   'P 1'
#
loop_
_entity.id
_entity.type
_entity.pdbx_description
1 polymer ?
#
loop_
_entity_poly.entity_id
_entity_poly.type
_entity_poly.pdbx_seq_one_letter_code
_entity_poly.pdbx_strand_id
1 'polypeptide(L)'
;KNLNVGFGKVSNSTTNQYMDFCVNGPLVGTDNVPVGGYIDNGTILKTWTSPVDGGGNFAVDNAIFGLGTDGKLYLVPYAEKHTLPQMKWAFQNGPILVKNNVNTRGTSQSKYARSGIGFKTDGTLVVIVSLTAVTFYEFADLFIKENCSNAIYLDGGPYVGCSDKKTTYAMRVILDHIRVATFLIAD
;
A
#
# COMPACT_ATOMS: atom_id res chain seq x y z
N LYS A 1 -4.13 -9.03 -17.82
CA LYS A 1 -5.39 -8.41 -17.35
C LYS A 1 -5.05 -7.05 -16.78
N ASN A 2 -5.70 -5.99 -17.23
CA ASN A 2 -5.51 -4.64 -16.71
C ASN A 2 -5.90 -4.60 -15.24
N LEU A 3 -5.01 -4.12 -14.37
CA LEU A 3 -5.32 -3.87 -12.98
C LEU A 3 -6.13 -2.58 -12.89
N ASN A 4 -7.42 -2.70 -12.61
CA ASN A 4 -8.23 -1.55 -12.24
C ASN A 4 -8.12 -1.36 -10.73
N VAL A 5 -7.45 -0.29 -10.32
CA VAL A 5 -7.36 0.13 -8.92
C VAL A 5 -8.39 1.22 -8.70
N GLY A 6 -9.25 1.02 -7.74
CA GLY A 6 -10.21 2.01 -7.29
C GLY A 6 -10.21 2.11 -5.77
N PHE A 7 -10.54 3.29 -5.26
CA PHE A 7 -10.79 3.50 -3.85
C PHE A 7 -12.27 3.37 -3.58
N GLY A 8 -12.64 2.39 -2.77
CA GLY A 8 -14.03 2.17 -2.37
C GLY A 8 -14.16 1.96 -0.87
N LYS A 9 -15.24 2.47 -0.29
CA LYS A 9 -15.66 1.99 1.03
C LYS A 9 -16.19 0.57 0.84
N VAL A 10 -15.44 -0.44 1.28
CA VAL A 10 -15.97 -1.80 1.36
C VAL A 10 -16.91 -1.86 2.56
N SER A 11 -18.13 -1.41 2.37
CA SER A 11 -19.20 -1.63 3.32
C SER A 11 -20.02 -2.81 2.83
N ASN A 12 -19.79 -3.98 3.45
CA ASN A 12 -20.59 -5.20 3.32
C ASN A 12 -20.37 -6.09 2.07
N SER A 13 -20.63 -7.37 2.27
CA SER A 13 -20.42 -8.53 1.42
C SER A 13 -20.99 -8.50 -0.01
N THR A 14 -21.82 -7.54 -0.33
CA THR A 14 -22.47 -7.43 -1.65
C THR A 14 -21.61 -6.71 -2.71
N THR A 15 -20.69 -5.83 -2.30
CA THR A 15 -19.80 -5.12 -3.24
C THR A 15 -18.58 -5.93 -3.67
N ASN A 16 -18.26 -7.00 -2.96
CA ASN A 16 -17.15 -7.90 -3.28
C ASN A 16 -17.32 -8.69 -4.59
N GLN A 17 -18.50 -8.65 -5.23
CA GLN A 17 -18.72 -9.46 -6.43
C GLN A 17 -18.00 -8.92 -7.69
N TYR A 18 -17.44 -7.72 -7.65
CA TYR A 18 -16.76 -7.09 -8.79
C TYR A 18 -15.24 -6.90 -8.59
N MET A 19 -14.73 -7.17 -7.40
CA MET A 19 -13.30 -7.03 -7.11
C MET A 19 -12.60 -8.38 -7.08
N ASP A 20 -11.55 -8.52 -7.84
CA ASP A 20 -10.72 -9.73 -7.85
C ASP A 20 -9.88 -9.84 -6.57
N PHE A 21 -9.48 -8.70 -6.01
CA PHE A 21 -8.69 -8.61 -4.78
C PHE A 21 -8.99 -7.30 -4.04
N CYS A 22 -8.98 -7.36 -2.72
CA CYS A 22 -9.15 -6.20 -1.83
C CYS A 22 -8.17 -6.29 -0.66
N VAL A 23 -7.56 -5.19 -0.31
CA VAL A 23 -6.69 -5.03 0.87
C VAL A 23 -7.03 -3.70 1.53
N ASN A 24 -6.67 -3.55 2.82
CA ASN A 24 -6.80 -2.27 3.49
C ASN A 24 -6.09 -1.17 2.69
N GLY A 25 -6.74 -0.02 2.59
CA GLY A 25 -6.18 1.16 1.96
C GLY A 25 -5.19 1.92 2.86
N PRO A 26 -4.95 3.21 2.56
CA PRO A 26 -4.16 4.07 3.42
C PRO A 26 -4.85 4.31 4.77
N LEU A 27 -4.10 4.84 5.73
CA LEU A 27 -4.61 5.21 7.06
C LEU A 27 -5.83 6.12 6.93
N VAL A 28 -6.86 5.82 7.71
CA VAL A 28 -8.10 6.59 7.79
C VAL A 28 -8.24 7.31 9.12
N GLY A 29 -8.92 8.44 9.10
CA GLY A 29 -9.32 9.17 10.30
C GLY A 29 -10.52 8.53 11.00
N THR A 30 -10.96 9.13 12.10
CA THR A 30 -12.15 8.69 12.86
C THR A 30 -13.45 8.79 12.07
N ASP A 31 -13.45 9.56 10.99
CA ASP A 31 -14.54 9.75 10.03
C ASP A 31 -14.53 8.71 8.89
N ASN A 32 -13.61 7.74 8.95
CA ASN A 32 -13.37 6.75 7.88
C ASN A 32 -12.97 7.37 6.52
N VAL A 33 -12.40 8.56 6.54
CA VAL A 33 -11.83 9.22 5.35
C VAL A 33 -10.31 9.06 5.38
N PRO A 34 -9.63 8.81 4.25
CA PRO A 34 -8.17 8.76 4.22
C PRO A 34 -7.53 10.01 4.86
N VAL A 35 -6.56 9.80 5.74
CA VAL A 35 -5.81 10.90 6.38
C VAL A 35 -5.06 11.72 5.33
N GLY A 36 -4.39 11.02 4.41
CA GLY A 36 -3.64 11.63 3.32
C GLY A 36 -4.48 11.96 2.08
N GLY A 37 -3.84 12.64 1.15
CA GLY A 37 -4.42 12.91 -0.17
C GLY A 37 -4.59 11.65 -1.01
N TYR A 38 -5.49 11.69 -1.97
CA TYR A 38 -5.65 10.61 -2.93
C TYR A 38 -6.22 11.09 -4.27
N ILE A 39 -5.82 10.35 -5.31
CA ILE A 39 -6.24 10.54 -6.71
C ILE A 39 -6.89 9.24 -7.17
N ASP A 40 -8.04 9.33 -7.82
CA ASP A 40 -8.70 8.21 -8.45
C ASP A 40 -9.06 8.55 -9.90
N ASN A 41 -8.66 7.70 -10.82
CA ASN A 41 -8.83 7.85 -12.26
C ASN A 41 -8.46 9.27 -12.76
N GLY A 42 -7.32 9.79 -12.31
CA GLY A 42 -6.81 11.12 -12.68
C GLY A 42 -7.48 12.28 -11.94
N THR A 43 -8.52 12.04 -11.15
CA THR A 43 -9.24 13.07 -10.39
C THR A 43 -8.68 13.16 -8.97
N ILE A 44 -8.27 14.37 -8.56
CA ILE A 44 -7.87 14.65 -7.18
C ILE A 44 -9.12 14.68 -6.31
N LEU A 45 -9.32 13.65 -5.50
CA LEU A 45 -10.44 13.57 -4.57
C LEU A 45 -10.11 14.19 -3.21
N LYS A 46 -8.82 14.20 -2.83
CA LYS A 46 -8.30 14.91 -1.69
C LYS A 46 -6.86 15.36 -1.97
N THR A 47 -6.54 16.59 -1.61
CA THR A 47 -5.19 17.15 -1.78
C THR A 47 -4.20 16.51 -0.78
N TRP A 48 -2.91 16.62 -1.07
CA TRP A 48 -1.87 16.08 -0.19
C TRP A 48 -1.88 16.78 1.16
N THR A 49 -1.96 16.00 2.23
CA THR A 49 -1.96 16.48 3.63
C THR A 49 -0.53 16.62 4.14
N SER A 50 -0.24 17.68 4.88
CA SER A 50 1.04 17.79 5.58
C SER A 50 1.21 16.62 6.56
N PRO A 51 2.37 15.92 6.58
CA PRO A 51 2.59 14.82 7.51
C PRO A 51 2.40 15.22 8.97
N VAL A 52 2.74 16.46 9.33
CA VAL A 52 2.57 16.97 10.71
C VAL A 52 1.10 16.97 11.12
N ASP A 53 0.19 17.26 10.19
CA ASP A 53 -1.26 17.33 10.46
C ASP A 53 -1.89 15.94 10.59
N GLY A 54 -1.26 14.90 10.01
CA GLY A 54 -1.78 13.54 10.04
C GLY A 54 -1.42 12.74 11.28
N GLY A 55 -0.37 13.11 11.99
CA GLY A 55 0.08 12.45 13.23
C GLY A 55 0.48 10.97 13.09
N GLY A 56 0.89 10.37 14.19
CA GLY A 56 1.17 8.93 14.31
C GLY A 56 2.07 8.36 13.21
N ASN A 57 1.74 7.18 12.70
CA ASN A 57 2.48 6.52 11.61
C ASN A 57 2.43 7.32 10.31
N PHE A 58 1.38 8.12 10.08
CA PHE A 58 1.27 8.97 8.90
C PHE A 58 2.35 10.04 8.86
N ALA A 59 2.76 10.59 10.01
CA ALA A 59 3.77 11.63 10.09
C ALA A 59 5.20 11.13 9.82
N VAL A 60 5.42 9.82 9.95
CA VAL A 60 6.77 9.23 9.83
C VAL A 60 7.02 8.80 8.39
N ASP A 61 8.09 9.32 7.77
CA ASP A 61 8.52 8.97 6.42
C ASP A 61 7.35 8.86 5.42
N ASN A 62 6.54 9.90 5.38
CA ASN A 62 5.35 9.99 4.57
C ASN A 62 5.70 10.08 3.07
N ALA A 63 4.93 9.37 2.26
CA ALA A 63 5.13 9.34 0.82
C ALA A 63 3.80 9.23 0.06
N ILE A 64 3.88 9.45 -1.22
CA ILE A 64 2.81 9.24 -2.20
C ILE A 64 3.16 8.01 -3.02
N PHE A 65 2.25 7.03 -3.03
CA PHE A 65 2.35 5.81 -3.81
C PHE A 65 1.26 5.80 -4.88
N GLY A 66 1.59 5.40 -6.09
CA GLY A 66 0.57 5.31 -7.13
C GLY A 66 1.08 4.91 -8.50
N LEU A 67 0.16 4.90 -9.46
CA LEU A 67 0.38 4.62 -10.87
C LEU A 67 0.28 5.92 -11.66
N GLY A 68 1.33 6.24 -12.40
CA GLY A 68 1.33 7.34 -13.36
C GLY A 68 0.48 7.05 -14.60
N THR A 69 0.13 8.09 -15.34
CA THR A 69 -0.53 7.94 -16.65
C THR A 69 0.41 7.32 -17.70
N ASP A 70 1.71 7.29 -17.42
CA ASP A 70 2.75 6.61 -18.21
C ASP A 70 2.85 5.10 -17.93
N GLY A 71 1.96 4.54 -17.11
CA GLY A 71 1.93 3.13 -16.75
C GLY A 71 2.95 2.71 -15.68
N LYS A 72 3.76 3.62 -15.13
CA LYS A 72 4.78 3.29 -14.14
C LYS A 72 4.29 3.50 -12.71
N LEU A 73 4.80 2.67 -11.80
CA LEU A 73 4.60 2.81 -10.36
C LEU A 73 5.61 3.80 -9.76
N TYR A 74 5.13 4.59 -8.83
CA TYR A 74 5.90 5.61 -8.13
C TYR A 74 5.75 5.48 -6.62
N LEU A 75 6.83 5.71 -5.90
CA LEU A 75 6.86 5.99 -4.47
C LEU A 75 7.72 7.24 -4.25
N VAL A 76 7.07 8.36 -4.01
CA VAL A 76 7.72 9.66 -3.90
C VAL A 76 7.52 10.19 -2.47
N PRO A 77 8.61 10.48 -1.72
CA PRO A 77 8.50 11.12 -0.42
C PRO A 77 7.67 12.41 -0.51
N TYR A 78 6.87 12.70 0.51
CA TYR A 78 6.04 13.90 0.51
C TYR A 78 6.81 15.20 0.26
N ALA A 79 8.04 15.30 0.77
CA ALA A 79 8.91 16.47 0.53
C ALA A 79 9.23 16.67 -0.95
N GLU A 80 9.22 15.61 -1.74
CA GLU A 80 9.53 15.57 -3.16
C GLU A 80 8.26 15.51 -4.04
N LYS A 81 7.07 15.76 -3.47
CA LYS A 81 5.78 15.64 -4.19
C LYS A 81 5.67 16.45 -5.49
N HIS A 82 6.49 17.50 -5.63
CA HIS A 82 6.55 18.31 -6.85
C HIS A 82 7.18 17.55 -8.04
N THR A 83 7.84 16.42 -7.79
CA THR A 83 8.41 15.55 -8.83
C THR A 83 7.44 14.51 -9.36
N LEU A 84 6.23 14.41 -8.78
CA LEU A 84 5.21 13.46 -9.23
C LEU A 84 4.79 13.75 -10.67
N PRO A 85 4.74 12.73 -11.53
CA PRO A 85 4.12 12.87 -12.84
C PRO A 85 2.59 13.01 -12.69
N GLN A 86 1.89 13.13 -13.82
CA GLN A 86 0.45 12.99 -13.81
C GLN A 86 0.05 11.58 -13.38
N MET A 87 -0.77 11.48 -12.34
CA MET A 87 -1.13 10.20 -11.72
C MET A 87 -2.51 9.73 -12.21
N LYS A 88 -2.59 8.44 -12.56
CA LYS A 88 -3.87 7.77 -12.83
C LYS A 88 -4.59 7.45 -11.53
N TRP A 89 -3.88 6.90 -10.56
CA TRP A 89 -4.33 6.75 -9.18
C TRP A 89 -3.13 6.91 -8.24
N ALA A 90 -3.36 7.48 -7.08
CA ALA A 90 -2.35 7.62 -6.05
C ALA A 90 -2.97 7.80 -4.68
N PHE A 91 -2.24 7.44 -3.65
CA PHE A 91 -2.58 7.74 -2.26
C PHE A 91 -1.34 8.16 -1.48
N GLN A 92 -1.56 8.93 -0.45
CA GLN A 92 -0.53 9.37 0.49
C GLN A 92 -0.65 8.57 1.78
N ASN A 93 0.47 8.05 2.25
CA ASN A 93 0.54 7.31 3.52
C ASN A 93 1.96 7.33 4.12
N GLY A 94 2.13 6.71 5.27
CA GLY A 94 3.41 6.46 5.94
C GLY A 94 3.29 5.29 6.91
N PRO A 95 4.41 4.71 7.28
CA PRO A 95 5.78 5.00 6.82
C PRO A 95 6.14 4.30 5.49
N ILE A 96 7.18 4.83 4.83
CA ILE A 96 7.90 4.08 3.79
C ILE A 96 8.52 2.84 4.47
N LEU A 97 8.39 1.67 3.87
CA LEU A 97 8.96 0.42 4.35
C LEU A 97 10.28 0.08 3.66
N VAL A 98 10.29 0.22 2.35
CA VAL A 98 11.46 -0.03 1.50
C VAL A 98 11.61 1.13 0.53
N LYS A 99 12.84 1.62 0.38
CA LYS A 99 13.20 2.62 -0.64
C LYS A 99 14.50 2.19 -1.32
N ASN A 100 14.49 2.12 -2.65
CA ASN A 100 15.66 1.73 -3.46
C ASN A 100 16.33 0.44 -2.97
N ASN A 101 15.53 -0.62 -2.76
CA ASN A 101 15.96 -1.94 -2.27
C ASN A 101 16.52 -1.93 -0.82
N VAL A 102 16.32 -0.86 -0.06
CA VAL A 102 16.80 -0.76 1.31
C VAL A 102 15.63 -0.73 2.28
N ASN A 103 15.66 -1.59 3.30
CA ASN A 103 14.73 -1.52 4.44
C ASN A 103 14.97 -0.21 5.20
N THR A 104 13.95 0.66 5.24
CA THR A 104 14.06 1.98 5.88
C THR A 104 13.62 1.96 7.35
N ARG A 105 13.24 0.80 7.89
CA ARG A 105 12.70 0.70 9.25
C ARG A 105 13.77 0.38 10.27
N GLY A 106 13.73 1.08 11.38
CA GLY A 106 14.53 0.77 12.56
C GLY A 106 13.98 -0.40 13.34
N THR A 107 14.73 -0.86 14.33
CA THR A 107 14.46 -2.02 15.20
C THR A 107 13.37 -1.75 16.24
N SER A 108 12.28 -1.08 15.92
CA SER A 108 11.14 -0.90 16.83
C SER A 108 10.64 -2.26 17.33
N GLN A 109 10.33 -2.36 18.62
CA GLN A 109 9.85 -3.60 19.25
C GLN A 109 8.32 -3.77 19.15
N SER A 110 7.58 -2.74 18.74
CA SER A 110 6.12 -2.80 18.65
C SER A 110 5.66 -3.72 17.52
N LYS A 111 4.95 -4.78 17.91
CA LYS A 111 4.43 -5.81 16.98
C LYS A 111 2.93 -5.67 16.79
N TYR A 112 2.50 -5.67 15.54
CA TYR A 112 1.09 -5.65 15.12
C TYR A 112 0.90 -6.44 13.83
N ALA A 113 -0.31 -6.87 13.54
CA ALA A 113 -0.69 -7.29 12.20
C ALA A 113 -0.57 -6.08 11.25
N ARG A 114 -0.03 -6.29 10.05
CA ARG A 114 0.32 -5.20 9.13
C ARG A 114 -0.11 -5.51 7.71
N SER A 115 -0.39 -4.47 6.94
CA SER A 115 -0.53 -4.56 5.51
C SER A 115 0.35 -3.51 4.81
N GLY A 116 0.72 -3.80 3.58
CA GLY A 116 1.55 -2.90 2.80
C GLY A 116 1.53 -3.26 1.32
N ILE A 117 1.97 -2.32 0.52
CA ILE A 117 2.07 -2.43 -0.93
C ILE A 117 3.45 -1.97 -1.39
N GLY A 118 4.00 -2.68 -2.35
CA GLY A 118 5.30 -2.35 -2.93
C GLY A 118 5.36 -2.74 -4.40
N PHE A 119 6.47 -2.45 -5.05
CA PHE A 119 6.71 -2.86 -6.43
C PHE A 119 8.18 -3.23 -6.66
N LYS A 120 8.39 -4.11 -7.62
CA LYS A 120 9.69 -4.54 -8.12
C LYS A 120 10.16 -3.59 -9.23
N THR A 121 11.43 -3.69 -9.60
CA THR A 121 12.00 -2.89 -10.70
C THR A 121 11.38 -3.17 -12.07
N ASP A 122 10.78 -4.34 -12.26
CA ASP A 122 10.07 -4.72 -13.48
C ASP A 122 8.60 -4.22 -13.53
N GLY A 123 8.17 -3.43 -12.52
CA GLY A 123 6.80 -2.95 -12.41
C GLY A 123 5.82 -3.93 -11.77
N THR A 124 6.27 -5.10 -11.31
CA THR A 124 5.42 -6.04 -10.59
C THR A 124 4.95 -5.45 -9.27
N LEU A 125 3.64 -5.31 -9.08
CA LEU A 125 3.03 -4.89 -7.83
C LEU A 125 2.99 -6.06 -6.83
N VAL A 126 3.36 -5.79 -5.60
CA VAL A 126 3.37 -6.77 -4.49
C VAL A 126 2.57 -6.22 -3.33
N VAL A 127 1.60 -6.99 -2.84
CA VAL A 127 0.85 -6.70 -1.62
C VAL A 127 1.17 -7.76 -0.58
N ILE A 128 1.53 -7.32 0.62
CA ILE A 128 1.80 -8.23 1.75
C ILE A 128 0.86 -7.90 2.90
N VAL A 129 0.28 -8.94 3.47
CA VAL A 129 -0.54 -8.88 4.69
C VAL A 129 0.04 -9.86 5.71
N SER A 130 0.43 -9.39 6.89
CA SER A 130 0.79 -10.25 7.99
C SER A 130 -0.43 -10.43 8.90
N LEU A 131 -0.85 -11.67 9.10
CA LEU A 131 -1.94 -12.00 10.03
C LEU A 131 -1.40 -12.22 11.46
N THR A 132 -0.08 -12.35 11.61
CA THR A 132 0.63 -12.36 12.89
C THR A 132 1.24 -11.01 13.20
N ALA A 133 1.46 -10.75 14.49
CA ALA A 133 2.09 -9.52 14.93
C ALA A 133 3.59 -9.50 14.59
N VAL A 134 4.00 -8.53 13.79
CA VAL A 134 5.39 -8.30 13.36
C VAL A 134 5.79 -6.85 13.62
N THR A 135 7.09 -6.60 13.81
CA THR A 135 7.64 -5.23 13.86
C THR A 135 7.60 -4.59 12.47
N PHE A 136 7.78 -3.27 12.38
CA PHE A 136 7.95 -2.62 11.08
C PHE A 136 9.20 -3.10 10.33
N TYR A 137 10.29 -3.39 11.06
CA TYR A 137 11.51 -3.92 10.47
C TYR A 137 11.29 -5.30 9.84
N GLU A 138 10.72 -6.25 10.62
CA GLU A 138 10.39 -7.59 10.11
C GLU A 138 9.43 -7.53 8.92
N PHE A 139 8.46 -6.61 8.96
CA PHE A 139 7.48 -6.46 7.88
C PHE A 139 8.12 -5.88 6.60
N ALA A 140 8.97 -4.88 6.72
CA ALA A 140 9.71 -4.33 5.59
C ALA A 140 10.67 -5.37 4.96
N ASP A 141 11.25 -6.23 5.78
CA ASP A 141 12.14 -7.32 5.34
C ASP A 141 11.42 -8.33 4.44
N LEU A 142 10.09 -8.50 4.59
CA LEU A 142 9.30 -9.34 3.70
C LEU A 142 9.27 -8.77 2.27
N PHE A 143 9.17 -7.45 2.13
CA PHE A 143 9.23 -6.80 0.82
C PHE A 143 10.63 -6.92 0.18
N ILE A 144 11.70 -6.84 0.98
CA ILE A 144 13.06 -7.11 0.50
C ILE A 144 13.17 -8.55 -0.02
N LYS A 145 12.66 -9.55 0.71
CA LYS A 145 12.67 -10.97 0.30
C LYS A 145 11.87 -11.21 -0.98
N GLU A 146 10.83 -10.43 -1.23
CA GLU A 146 10.08 -10.45 -2.49
C GLU A 146 10.73 -9.62 -3.61
N ASN A 147 11.92 -9.08 -3.42
CA ASN A 147 12.67 -8.24 -4.36
C ASN A 147 11.93 -6.94 -4.71
N CYS A 148 11.17 -6.37 -3.79
CA CYS A 148 10.58 -5.06 -3.99
C CYS A 148 11.65 -3.96 -3.90
N SER A 149 11.70 -3.10 -4.90
CA SER A 149 12.56 -1.93 -4.89
C SER A 149 12.01 -0.82 -3.99
N ASN A 150 10.68 -0.74 -3.87
CA ASN A 150 10.00 0.25 -3.06
C ASN A 150 8.75 -0.36 -2.43
N ALA A 151 8.42 0.07 -1.19
CA ALA A 151 7.21 -0.36 -0.50
C ALA A 151 6.77 0.66 0.55
N ILE A 152 5.46 0.75 0.77
CA ILE A 152 4.83 1.63 1.76
C ILE A 152 3.82 0.84 2.60
N TYR A 153 3.65 1.27 3.84
CA TYR A 153 2.67 0.75 4.76
C TYR A 153 1.24 1.11 4.32
N LEU A 154 0.31 0.20 4.53
CA LEU A 154 -1.14 0.42 4.47
C LEU A 154 -1.72 0.31 5.88
N ASP A 155 -2.99 0.66 6.04
CA ASP A 155 -3.64 0.54 7.34
C ASP A 155 -3.62 -0.92 7.84
N GLY A 156 -3.37 -1.09 9.12
CA GLY A 156 -3.13 -2.40 9.74
C GLY A 156 -3.75 -2.49 11.13
N GLY A 157 -3.13 -3.29 12.02
CA GLY A 157 -3.61 -3.50 13.38
C GLY A 157 -4.75 -4.52 13.41
N PRO A 158 -5.74 -4.39 14.33
CA PRO A 158 -6.78 -5.39 14.52
C PRO A 158 -7.75 -5.54 13.33
N TYR A 159 -7.70 -4.62 12.38
CA TYR A 159 -8.58 -4.59 11.21
C TYR A 159 -7.88 -4.99 9.90
N VAL A 160 -6.68 -5.55 10.00
CA VAL A 160 -5.99 -6.07 8.81
C VAL A 160 -6.86 -7.12 8.13
N GLY A 161 -7.20 -6.87 6.88
CA GLY A 161 -7.98 -7.77 6.06
C GLY A 161 -7.49 -7.83 4.63
N CYS A 162 -7.63 -8.98 4.02
CA CYS A 162 -7.60 -9.13 2.58
C CYS A 162 -8.66 -10.14 2.17
N SER A 163 -9.32 -9.88 1.06
CA SER A 163 -10.26 -10.82 0.46
C SER A 163 -9.92 -11.02 -1.00
N ASP A 164 -10.07 -12.26 -1.46
CA ASP A 164 -9.92 -12.64 -2.84
C ASP A 164 -11.15 -13.49 -3.24
N LYS A 165 -11.65 -13.31 -4.45
CA LYS A 165 -12.78 -14.08 -4.98
C LYS A 165 -12.38 -15.31 -5.77
N LYS A 166 -11.14 -15.39 -6.22
CA LYS A 166 -10.64 -16.47 -7.05
C LYS A 166 -9.17 -16.73 -6.79
N THR A 167 -8.85 -17.92 -6.39
CA THR A 167 -7.51 -18.55 -6.31
C THR A 167 -6.65 -18.44 -7.59
N THR A 168 -7.01 -17.61 -8.54
CA THR A 168 -6.33 -17.46 -9.84
C THR A 168 -5.18 -16.47 -9.83
N TYR A 169 -5.04 -15.64 -8.79
CA TYR A 169 -3.84 -14.83 -8.58
C TYR A 169 -2.88 -15.64 -7.72
N ALA A 170 -1.60 -15.62 -8.06
CA ALA A 170 -0.58 -16.31 -7.30
C ALA A 170 -0.46 -15.69 -5.89
N MET A 171 -1.42 -16.04 -5.02
CA MET A 171 -1.33 -15.73 -3.62
C MET A 171 -0.34 -16.71 -3.01
N ARG A 172 0.90 -16.28 -2.86
CA ARG A 172 1.92 -17.06 -2.20
C ARG A 172 1.75 -16.92 -0.69
N VAL A 173 1.34 -17.99 -0.03
CA VAL A 173 1.41 -18.07 1.43
C VAL A 173 2.88 -18.26 1.79
N ILE A 174 3.52 -17.22 2.29
CA ILE A 174 4.86 -17.29 2.85
C ILE A 174 4.69 -17.35 4.37
N LEU A 175 4.88 -18.54 4.94
CA LEU A 175 4.59 -18.88 6.34
C LEU A 175 3.07 -18.93 6.62
N ASP A 176 2.66 -19.73 7.58
CA ASP A 176 1.23 -20.03 7.86
C ASP A 176 0.33 -18.82 8.16
N HIS A 177 0.92 -17.60 8.23
CA HIS A 177 0.21 -16.39 8.65
C HIS A 177 0.54 -15.13 7.83
N ILE A 178 1.28 -15.25 6.72
CA ILE A 178 1.61 -14.12 5.84
C ILE A 178 1.08 -14.43 4.44
N ARG A 179 0.33 -13.49 3.88
CA ARG A 179 -0.20 -13.57 2.51
C ARG A 179 0.48 -12.53 1.64
N VAL A 180 1.00 -12.99 0.51
CA VAL A 180 1.59 -12.14 -0.52
C VAL A 180 0.80 -12.31 -1.80
N ALA A 181 0.29 -11.23 -2.33
CA ALA A 181 -0.31 -11.18 -3.64
C ALA A 181 0.61 -10.39 -4.58
N THR A 182 0.89 -10.97 -5.74
CA THR A 182 1.75 -10.36 -6.75
C THR A 182 0.93 -10.11 -8.01
N PHE A 183 0.97 -8.90 -8.53
CA PHE A 183 0.24 -8.49 -9.72
C PHE A 183 1.20 -7.91 -10.75
N LEU A 184 1.05 -8.29 -12.00
CA LEU A 184 1.67 -7.59 -13.13
C LEU A 184 0.73 -6.48 -13.58
N ILE A 185 1.25 -5.28 -13.67
CA ILE A 185 0.56 -4.19 -14.35
C ILE A 185 0.85 -4.37 -15.83
N ALA A 186 -0.16 -4.76 -16.58
CA ALA A 186 -0.06 -4.82 -18.03
C ALA A 186 -0.27 -3.42 -18.63
N ASP A 187 0.54 -3.11 -19.65
CA ASP A 187 0.42 -1.90 -20.48
C ASP A 187 -0.96 -1.79 -21.16
#